data_fac592dbbb3c2f7615346717e96c5b4d
#
_entry.id   fac592dbbb3c2f7615346717e96c5b4d
#
_cell.length_a   1.000
_cell.length_b   1.000
_cell.length_c   1.000
_cell.angle_alpha   90.00
_cell.angle_beta   90.00
_cell.angle_gamma   90.00
#
_symmetry.space_group_name_H-M   'P 1'
#
loop_
_entity.id
_entity.type
_entity.pdbx_description
1 polymer ?
#
loop_
_entity_poly.entity_id
_entity_poly.type
_entity_poly.pdbx_seq_one_letter_code
_entity_poly.pdbx_strand_id
1 'polypeptide(L)'
;IYIGSNEVSLKIFEISAKRGIRTIDYVRTRIELARDTYSIGSIGYELVETLCDTLAEFHKIMDGYRVDDYEAYAAAAIRDAENELFVLDQIRIRTGISVTVLSNSEHRFISYKSVAMRENFEKMIEQGAAVVDVGGSSMQITIFSEGKVVTTQHLGIGAIKLQEQLVRKSSNLAQYELQIEELVEKQLAVFHAMYMEQQKVKYLIVIGDYITEIAGKVKKNLDETVESSKFNEVLEKLSQKNVEEISEILGLS
;
A
#
# COMPACT_ATOMS: atom_id res chain seq x y z
N ILE A 1 5.94 3.37 13.31
CA ILE A 1 4.91 2.31 13.23
C ILE A 1 3.92 2.71 12.13
N TYR A 2 3.53 1.75 11.31
CA TYR A 2 2.49 1.96 10.30
C TYR A 2 1.43 0.85 10.40
N ILE A 3 0.17 1.27 10.54
CA ILE A 3 -1.00 0.40 10.62
C ILE A 3 -1.72 0.50 9.27
N GLY A 4 -1.43 -0.46 8.39
CA GLY A 4 -2.00 -0.56 7.05
C GLY A 4 -3.33 -1.32 7.02
N SER A 5 -3.82 -1.57 5.81
CA SER A 5 -5.07 -2.30 5.57
C SER A 5 -4.93 -3.81 5.81
N ASN A 6 -3.76 -4.38 5.54
CA ASN A 6 -3.50 -5.83 5.55
C ASN A 6 -2.34 -6.21 6.47
N GLU A 7 -1.52 -5.26 6.86
CA GLU A 7 -0.38 -5.49 7.75
C GLU A 7 -0.11 -4.31 8.67
N VAL A 8 0.54 -4.62 9.77
CA VAL A 8 1.08 -3.64 10.72
C VAL A 8 2.57 -3.79 10.74
N SER A 9 3.31 -2.69 10.68
CA SER A 9 4.76 -2.72 10.60
C SER A 9 5.43 -1.75 11.55
N LEU A 10 6.60 -2.18 12.05
CA LEU A 10 7.55 -1.38 12.81
C LEU A 10 8.84 -1.28 12.03
N LYS A 11 9.32 -0.07 11.80
CA LYS A 11 10.61 0.17 11.18
C LYS A 11 11.47 1.05 12.09
N ILE A 12 12.66 0.56 12.43
CA ILE A 12 13.60 1.23 13.31
C ILE A 12 14.73 1.82 12.49
N PHE A 13 15.02 3.09 12.72
CA PHE A 13 16.07 3.81 12.03
C PHE A 13 17.12 4.34 13.00
N GLU A 14 18.37 4.31 12.59
CA GLU A 14 19.43 5.14 13.17
C GLU A 14 19.57 6.41 12.33
N ILE A 15 19.45 7.56 12.99
CA ILE A 15 19.61 8.88 12.35
C ILE A 15 20.87 9.52 12.88
N SER A 16 21.82 9.82 12.02
CA SER A 16 23.06 10.49 12.41
C SER A 16 23.48 11.55 11.39
N ALA A 17 24.09 12.63 11.87
CA ALA A 17 24.56 13.72 11.03
C ALA A 17 25.64 13.28 9.99
N LYS A 18 26.41 12.22 10.30
CA LYS A 18 27.48 11.73 9.41
C LYS A 18 27.03 10.66 8.43
N ARG A 19 26.07 9.82 8.82
CA ARG A 19 25.67 8.63 8.05
C ARG A 19 24.26 8.73 7.44
N GLY A 20 23.56 9.85 7.73
CA GLY A 20 22.17 10.01 7.31
C GLY A 20 21.23 9.06 8.06
N ILE A 21 20.23 8.57 7.36
CA ILE A 21 19.20 7.65 7.88
C ILE A 21 19.58 6.23 7.45
N ARG A 22 19.67 5.33 8.41
CA ARG A 22 19.93 3.90 8.19
C ARG A 22 18.84 3.06 8.85
N THR A 23 18.23 2.16 8.10
CA THR A 23 17.31 1.16 8.68
C THR A 23 18.10 0.15 9.53
N ILE A 24 17.68 -0.02 10.78
CA ILE A 24 18.27 -0.98 11.72
C ILE A 24 17.46 -2.27 11.73
N ASP A 25 16.11 -2.14 11.79
CA ASP A 25 15.21 -3.28 11.85
C ASP A 25 13.88 -2.98 11.15
N TYR A 26 13.22 -4.05 10.68
CA TYR A 26 11.93 -3.97 10.04
C TYR A 26 11.11 -5.22 10.35
N VAL A 27 10.07 -5.06 11.17
CA VAL A 27 9.15 -6.12 11.57
C VAL A 27 7.81 -5.89 10.93
N ARG A 28 7.20 -6.92 10.38
CA ARG A 28 5.86 -6.91 9.77
C ARG A 28 5.01 -8.02 10.36
N THR A 29 3.77 -7.71 10.65
CA THR A 29 2.76 -8.67 11.11
C THR A 29 1.52 -8.52 10.26
N ARG A 30 1.05 -9.60 9.65
CA ARG A 30 -0.18 -9.60 8.86
C ARG A 30 -1.38 -9.50 9.79
N ILE A 31 -2.16 -8.44 9.64
CA ILE A 31 -3.43 -8.21 10.33
C ILE A 31 -4.40 -7.59 9.33
N GLU A 32 -5.41 -8.33 8.91
CA GLU A 32 -6.34 -7.95 7.83
C GLU A 32 -7.45 -7.00 8.32
N LEU A 33 -7.08 -5.82 8.83
CA LEU A 33 -8.03 -4.84 9.36
C LEU A 33 -9.09 -4.42 8.34
N ALA A 34 -8.69 -4.24 7.09
CA ALA A 34 -9.56 -3.82 6.02
C ALA A 34 -10.65 -4.83 5.69
N ARG A 35 -10.44 -6.11 5.97
CA ARG A 35 -11.46 -7.14 5.80
C ARG A 35 -12.71 -6.81 6.61
N ASP A 36 -12.56 -6.55 7.89
CA ASP A 36 -13.68 -6.19 8.76
C ASP A 36 -14.28 -4.85 8.37
N THR A 37 -13.44 -3.82 8.18
CA THR A 37 -13.88 -2.48 7.80
C THR A 37 -14.75 -2.49 6.54
N TYR A 38 -14.36 -3.23 5.50
CA TYR A 38 -15.11 -3.24 4.23
C TYR A 38 -16.18 -4.32 4.14
N SER A 39 -16.18 -5.30 5.05
CA SER A 39 -17.21 -6.32 5.11
C SER A 39 -18.39 -5.98 6.04
N ILE A 40 -18.10 -5.47 7.22
CA ILE A 40 -19.11 -5.19 8.27
C ILE A 40 -19.15 -3.72 8.73
N GLY A 41 -18.26 -2.87 8.21
CA GLY A 41 -18.19 -1.44 8.52
C GLY A 41 -17.36 -1.10 9.77
N SER A 42 -16.97 -2.07 10.59
CA SER A 42 -16.25 -1.86 11.84
C SER A 42 -15.24 -2.97 12.10
N ILE A 43 -14.16 -2.68 12.81
CA ILE A 43 -13.14 -3.65 13.19
C ILE A 43 -13.63 -4.43 14.40
N GLY A 44 -13.71 -5.78 14.27
CA GLY A 44 -14.17 -6.68 15.32
C GLY A 44 -13.24 -6.71 16.54
N TYR A 45 -13.81 -7.01 17.71
CA TYR A 45 -13.08 -6.97 18.98
C TYR A 45 -11.84 -7.87 19.00
N GLU A 46 -11.93 -9.10 18.49
CA GLU A 46 -10.80 -10.03 18.42
C GLU A 46 -9.64 -9.48 17.58
N LEU A 47 -9.97 -8.77 16.50
CA LEU A 47 -8.98 -8.17 15.64
C LEU A 47 -8.34 -6.94 16.29
N VAL A 48 -9.12 -6.17 17.09
CA VAL A 48 -8.60 -5.07 17.92
C VAL A 48 -7.65 -5.62 19.00
N GLU A 49 -7.97 -6.77 19.62
CA GLU A 49 -7.07 -7.42 20.58
C GLU A 49 -5.75 -7.82 19.91
N THR A 50 -5.83 -8.53 18.78
CA THR A 50 -4.63 -8.93 18.00
C THR A 50 -3.77 -7.73 17.63
N LEU A 51 -4.39 -6.63 17.21
CA LEU A 51 -3.69 -5.37 16.90
C LEU A 51 -2.99 -4.81 18.14
N CYS A 52 -3.69 -4.74 19.28
CA CYS A 52 -3.10 -4.22 20.52
C CYS A 52 -1.95 -5.10 21.01
N ASP A 53 -2.08 -6.42 20.94
CA ASP A 53 -1.02 -7.35 21.34
C ASP A 53 0.22 -7.19 20.45
N THR A 54 0.03 -7.08 19.14
CA THR A 54 1.12 -6.80 18.18
C THR A 54 1.81 -5.47 18.47
N LEU A 55 1.04 -4.42 18.74
CA LEU A 55 1.61 -3.11 19.07
C LEU A 55 2.32 -3.10 20.43
N ALA A 56 1.85 -3.89 21.40
CA ALA A 56 2.55 -4.07 22.67
C ALA A 56 3.91 -4.80 22.48
N GLU A 57 3.98 -5.76 21.55
CA GLU A 57 5.25 -6.38 21.16
C GLU A 57 6.18 -5.38 20.47
N PHE A 58 5.65 -4.54 19.57
CA PHE A 58 6.42 -3.47 18.96
C PHE A 58 6.98 -2.49 19.98
N HIS A 59 6.21 -2.16 21.03
CA HIS A 59 6.68 -1.33 22.14
C HIS A 59 7.89 -1.98 22.83
N LYS A 60 7.83 -3.27 23.15
CA LYS A 60 8.97 -4.01 23.75
C LYS A 60 10.19 -4.03 22.83
N ILE A 61 9.99 -4.15 21.53
CA ILE A 61 11.10 -4.09 20.56
C ILE A 61 11.74 -2.72 20.56
N MET A 62 10.93 -1.65 20.54
CA MET A 62 11.43 -0.28 20.62
C MET A 62 12.23 -0.02 21.92
N ASP A 63 11.74 -0.52 23.05
CA ASP A 63 12.47 -0.47 24.32
C ASP A 63 13.82 -1.20 24.26
N GLY A 64 13.84 -2.39 23.64
CA GLY A 64 15.05 -3.19 23.44
C GLY A 64 16.11 -2.46 22.61
N TYR A 65 15.69 -1.72 21.62
CA TYR A 65 16.56 -0.86 20.80
C TYR A 65 16.86 0.51 21.43
N ARG A 66 16.22 0.84 22.53
CA ARG A 66 16.30 2.16 23.21
C ARG A 66 15.94 3.28 22.22
N VAL A 67 14.80 3.15 21.56
CA VAL A 67 14.30 4.15 20.62
C VAL A 67 14.01 5.45 21.36
N ASP A 68 14.61 6.56 20.93
CA ASP A 68 14.47 7.86 21.58
C ASP A 68 13.11 8.51 21.32
N ASP A 69 12.54 8.28 20.12
CA ASP A 69 11.26 8.83 19.69
C ASP A 69 10.60 7.95 18.64
N TYR A 70 9.28 8.01 18.50
CA TYR A 70 8.55 7.24 17.52
C TYR A 70 7.38 8.02 16.91
N GLU A 71 7.02 7.66 15.71
CA GLU A 71 5.78 8.07 15.06
C GLU A 71 4.94 6.82 14.73
N ALA A 72 3.62 6.91 14.94
CA ALA A 72 2.69 5.85 14.62
C ALA A 72 1.54 6.40 13.80
N TYR A 73 1.35 5.81 12.63
CA TYR A 73 0.35 6.22 11.65
C TYR A 73 -0.61 5.08 11.32
N ALA A 74 -1.88 5.41 11.18
CA ALA A 74 -2.90 4.51 10.65
C ALA A 74 -3.46 5.05 9.33
N ALA A 75 -3.79 4.12 8.44
CA ALA A 75 -4.34 4.45 7.13
C ALA A 75 -5.84 4.10 7.04
N ALA A 76 -6.30 3.83 5.83
CA ALA A 76 -7.70 3.73 5.46
C ALA A 76 -8.51 2.71 6.27
N ALA A 77 -7.94 1.56 6.63
CA ALA A 77 -8.70 0.53 7.37
C ALA A 77 -9.22 1.04 8.72
N ILE A 78 -8.43 1.81 9.46
CA ILE A 78 -8.89 2.43 10.72
C ILE A 78 -9.74 3.67 10.43
N ARG A 79 -9.30 4.55 9.54
CA ARG A 79 -10.02 5.80 9.19
C ARG A 79 -11.45 5.56 8.70
N ASP A 80 -11.65 4.51 7.89
CA ASP A 80 -12.93 4.22 7.25
C ASP A 80 -13.84 3.35 8.14
N ALA A 81 -13.36 2.90 9.31
CA ALA A 81 -14.13 2.09 10.25
C ALA A 81 -15.07 2.96 11.12
N GLU A 82 -16.33 2.54 11.27
CA GLU A 82 -17.31 3.23 12.10
C GLU A 82 -16.89 3.34 13.58
N ASN A 83 -16.06 2.40 14.03
CA ASN A 83 -15.54 2.35 15.40
C ASN A 83 -14.10 2.86 15.54
N GLU A 84 -13.63 3.74 14.63
CA GLU A 84 -12.27 4.31 14.63
C GLU A 84 -11.83 4.79 16.02
N LEU A 85 -12.65 5.64 16.68
CA LEU A 85 -12.31 6.22 17.99
C LEU A 85 -12.13 5.15 19.07
N PHE A 86 -12.95 4.10 19.04
CA PHE A 86 -12.83 2.97 19.97
C PHE A 86 -11.50 2.23 19.75
N VAL A 87 -11.14 1.94 18.51
CA VAL A 87 -9.90 1.25 18.18
C VAL A 87 -8.68 2.05 18.64
N LEU A 88 -8.65 3.35 18.36
CA LEU A 88 -7.57 4.24 18.78
C LEU A 88 -7.44 4.34 20.30
N ASP A 89 -8.57 4.39 21.01
CA ASP A 89 -8.60 4.44 22.46
C ASP A 89 -8.10 3.13 23.09
N GLN A 90 -8.48 1.97 22.54
CA GLN A 90 -7.97 0.66 22.96
C GLN A 90 -6.45 0.56 22.72
N ILE A 91 -5.93 0.99 21.59
CA ILE A 91 -4.49 1.03 21.33
C ILE A 91 -3.80 1.87 22.40
N ARG A 92 -4.25 3.09 22.62
CA ARG A 92 -3.64 4.02 23.57
C ARG A 92 -3.64 3.48 25.01
N ILE A 93 -4.78 2.94 25.47
CA ILE A 93 -4.93 2.44 26.84
C ILE A 93 -4.08 1.18 27.07
N ARG A 94 -4.05 0.26 26.09
CA ARG A 94 -3.42 -1.05 26.29
C ARG A 94 -1.92 -1.04 25.98
N THR A 95 -1.45 -0.14 25.12
CA THR A 95 -0.05 -0.13 24.65
C THR A 95 0.71 1.14 24.95
N GLY A 96 0.02 2.21 25.33
CA GLY A 96 0.62 3.54 25.49
C GLY A 96 0.97 4.24 24.16
N ILE A 97 0.76 3.57 23.02
CA ILE A 97 1.09 4.12 21.71
C ILE A 97 -0.02 5.10 21.26
N SER A 98 0.39 6.31 20.90
CA SER A 98 -0.50 7.30 20.29
C SER A 98 -0.41 7.20 18.76
N VAL A 99 -1.54 6.97 18.10
CA VAL A 99 -1.62 6.77 16.65
C VAL A 99 -2.31 7.97 15.99
N THR A 100 -1.68 8.50 14.94
CA THR A 100 -2.27 9.54 14.07
C THR A 100 -2.90 8.88 12.86
N VAL A 101 -4.19 9.14 12.63
CA VAL A 101 -4.89 8.63 11.44
C VAL A 101 -4.66 9.59 10.28
N LEU A 102 -4.05 9.07 9.21
CA LEU A 102 -3.75 9.85 8.02
C LEU A 102 -5.00 10.05 7.15
N SER A 103 -5.26 11.28 6.76
CA SER A 103 -6.17 11.58 5.66
C SER A 103 -5.62 11.02 4.33
N ASN A 104 -6.48 10.89 3.32
CA ASN A 104 -6.05 10.48 1.98
C ASN A 104 -4.95 11.40 1.41
N SER A 105 -5.00 12.70 1.72
CA SER A 105 -4.04 13.67 1.23
C SER A 105 -2.68 13.55 1.93
N GLU A 106 -2.67 13.31 3.24
CA GLU A 106 -1.44 13.09 4.01
C GLU A 106 -0.77 11.78 3.62
N HIS A 107 -1.54 10.70 3.50
CA HIS A 107 -1.02 9.41 3.02
C HIS A 107 -0.37 9.55 1.64
N ARG A 108 -1.06 10.22 0.70
CA ARG A 108 -0.54 10.52 -0.63
C ARG A 108 0.77 11.32 -0.58
N PHE A 109 0.83 12.33 0.27
CA PHE A 109 2.02 13.17 0.40
C PHE A 109 3.23 12.36 0.91
N ILE A 110 3.02 11.46 1.87
CA ILE A 110 4.07 10.57 2.38
C ILE A 110 4.52 9.58 1.30
N SER A 111 3.58 8.92 0.61
CA SER A 111 3.89 8.02 -0.50
C SER A 111 4.67 8.74 -1.61
N TYR A 112 4.24 9.93 -1.99
CA TYR A 112 4.94 10.75 -2.96
C TYR A 112 6.37 11.09 -2.53
N LYS A 113 6.57 11.52 -1.28
CA LYS A 113 7.92 11.83 -0.75
C LYS A 113 8.85 10.63 -0.84
N SER A 114 8.38 9.42 -0.55
CA SER A 114 9.20 8.21 -0.61
C SER A 114 9.75 7.95 -2.01
N VAL A 115 8.99 8.27 -3.03
CA VAL A 115 9.39 8.14 -4.45
C VAL A 115 10.26 9.32 -4.91
N ALA A 116 9.91 10.54 -4.48
CA ALA A 116 10.64 11.76 -4.85
C ALA A 116 12.10 11.76 -4.37
N MET A 117 12.42 10.97 -3.35
CA MET A 117 13.81 10.80 -2.85
C MET A 117 14.67 9.85 -3.71
N ARG A 118 14.12 9.20 -4.76
CA ARG A 118 14.86 8.30 -5.64
C ARG A 118 15.66 9.10 -6.66
N GLU A 119 16.91 8.67 -6.93
CA GLU A 119 17.88 9.41 -7.78
C GLU A 119 17.36 9.80 -9.17
N ASN A 120 16.55 9.00 -9.81
CA ASN A 120 16.08 9.23 -11.17
C ASN A 120 14.68 9.88 -11.24
N PHE A 121 14.06 10.21 -10.12
CA PHE A 121 12.68 10.67 -10.09
C PHE A 121 12.47 11.97 -10.87
N GLU A 122 13.30 12.97 -10.66
CA GLU A 122 13.21 14.27 -11.36
C GLU A 122 13.25 14.10 -12.87
N LYS A 123 14.20 13.29 -13.36
CA LYS A 123 14.33 12.99 -14.79
C LYS A 123 13.11 12.27 -15.35
N MET A 124 12.49 11.37 -14.57
CA MET A 124 11.30 10.64 -15.01
C MET A 124 10.10 11.58 -15.14
N ILE A 125 9.87 12.46 -14.17
CA ILE A 125 8.73 13.39 -14.21
C ILE A 125 8.89 14.47 -15.28
N GLU A 126 10.12 14.88 -15.59
CA GLU A 126 10.39 15.79 -16.72
C GLU A 126 10.00 15.17 -18.06
N GLN A 127 10.24 13.87 -18.25
CA GLN A 127 9.94 13.14 -19.48
C GLN A 127 8.51 12.60 -19.56
N GLY A 128 7.71 12.81 -18.53
CA GLY A 128 6.35 12.30 -18.38
C GLY A 128 6.28 10.98 -17.60
N ALA A 129 5.66 11.02 -16.44
CA ALA A 129 5.53 9.87 -15.56
C ALA A 129 4.13 9.76 -14.96
N ALA A 130 3.68 8.53 -14.74
CA ALA A 130 2.56 8.21 -13.87
C ALA A 130 3.08 7.54 -12.59
N VAL A 131 2.72 8.07 -11.43
CA VAL A 131 2.93 7.42 -10.13
C VAL A 131 1.60 6.78 -9.72
N VAL A 132 1.60 5.47 -9.56
CA VAL A 132 0.42 4.67 -9.19
C VAL A 132 0.69 3.99 -7.86
N ASP A 133 -0.10 4.34 -6.85
CA ASP A 133 -0.06 3.74 -5.52
C ASP A 133 -1.26 2.79 -5.40
N VAL A 134 -1.01 1.50 -5.29
CA VAL A 134 -2.03 0.44 -5.23
C VAL A 134 -2.09 -0.10 -3.81
N GLY A 135 -3.08 0.36 -3.07
CA GLY A 135 -3.32 -0.09 -1.70
C GLY A 135 -4.48 -1.08 -1.57
N GLY A 136 -4.67 -1.58 -0.35
CA GLY A 136 -5.79 -2.49 -0.05
C GLY A 136 -7.17 -1.85 -0.17
N SER A 137 -7.28 -0.53 0.09
CA SER A 137 -8.55 0.21 0.08
C SER A 137 -8.81 1.03 -1.18
N SER A 138 -7.75 1.50 -1.84
CA SER A 138 -7.83 2.43 -2.95
C SER A 138 -6.60 2.40 -3.82
N MET A 139 -6.73 2.94 -5.03
CA MET A 139 -5.64 3.25 -5.93
C MET A 139 -5.51 4.76 -6.08
N GLN A 140 -4.30 5.29 -6.10
CA GLN A 140 -4.04 6.69 -6.41
C GLN A 140 -3.17 6.79 -7.65
N ILE A 141 -3.53 7.70 -8.56
CA ILE A 141 -2.77 7.93 -9.80
C ILE A 141 -2.41 9.41 -9.86
N THR A 142 -1.11 9.70 -9.95
CA THR A 142 -0.60 11.05 -10.16
C THR A 142 0.14 11.10 -11.49
N ILE A 143 -0.27 12.02 -12.37
CA ILE A 143 0.38 12.24 -13.67
C ILE A 143 1.29 13.44 -13.60
N PHE A 144 2.50 13.26 -14.09
CA PHE A 144 3.51 14.30 -14.25
C PHE A 144 3.82 14.53 -15.72
N SER A 145 3.96 15.80 -16.09
CA SER A 145 4.44 16.23 -17.39
C SER A 145 5.33 17.45 -17.19
N GLU A 146 6.47 17.49 -17.86
CA GLU A 146 7.43 18.61 -17.78
C GLU A 146 7.82 19.01 -16.33
N GLY A 147 8.00 18.02 -15.47
CA GLY A 147 8.35 18.20 -14.07
C GLY A 147 7.21 18.70 -13.15
N LYS A 148 5.98 18.82 -13.67
CA LYS A 148 4.82 19.35 -12.93
C LYS A 148 3.75 18.28 -12.78
N VAL A 149 3.00 18.37 -11.66
CA VAL A 149 1.78 17.57 -11.47
C VAL A 149 0.70 18.10 -12.40
N VAL A 150 0.20 17.24 -13.30
CA VAL A 150 -0.93 17.51 -14.16
C VAL A 150 -2.23 17.24 -13.42
N THR A 151 -2.34 16.07 -12.82
CA THR A 151 -3.49 15.64 -12.03
C THR A 151 -3.10 14.61 -10.99
N THR A 152 -3.92 14.54 -9.94
CA THR A 152 -3.89 13.41 -9.00
C THR A 152 -5.31 12.97 -8.74
N GLN A 153 -5.58 11.69 -8.95
CA GLN A 153 -6.88 11.08 -8.75
C GLN A 153 -6.82 9.96 -7.72
N HIS A 154 -7.88 9.87 -6.92
CA HIS A 154 -8.10 8.81 -5.96
C HIS A 154 -9.26 7.95 -6.47
N LEU A 155 -8.96 6.69 -6.74
CA LEU A 155 -9.93 5.70 -7.18
C LEU A 155 -10.25 4.75 -6.02
N GLY A 156 -11.53 4.58 -5.71
CA GLY A 156 -11.99 3.71 -4.61
C GLY A 156 -11.87 2.21 -4.93
N ILE A 157 -10.90 1.82 -5.74
CA ILE A 157 -10.58 0.46 -6.17
C ILE A 157 -9.29 0.00 -5.49
N GLY A 158 -9.39 -0.62 -4.33
CA GLY A 158 -8.27 -1.26 -3.65
C GLY A 158 -8.46 -2.76 -3.60
N ALA A 159 -7.38 -3.53 -3.54
CA ALA A 159 -7.40 -4.98 -3.68
C ALA A 159 -8.34 -5.66 -2.65
N ILE A 160 -8.22 -5.32 -1.38
CA ILE A 160 -9.04 -5.90 -0.31
C ILE A 160 -10.48 -5.41 -0.40
N LYS A 161 -10.68 -4.11 -0.64
CA LYS A 161 -12.02 -3.54 -0.79
C LYS A 161 -12.79 -4.17 -1.93
N LEU A 162 -12.14 -4.38 -3.08
CA LEU A 162 -12.74 -5.09 -4.22
C LEU A 162 -13.08 -6.54 -3.85
N GLN A 163 -12.17 -7.23 -3.20
CA GLN A 163 -12.39 -8.60 -2.75
C GLN A 163 -13.63 -8.70 -1.86
N GLU A 164 -13.71 -7.89 -0.80
CA GLU A 164 -14.84 -7.94 0.14
C GLU A 164 -16.18 -7.54 -0.49
N GLN A 165 -16.17 -6.60 -1.42
CA GLN A 165 -17.38 -6.17 -2.10
C GLN A 165 -17.90 -7.18 -3.13
N LEU A 166 -17.02 -7.92 -3.78
CA LEU A 166 -17.36 -8.82 -4.87
C LEU A 166 -17.56 -10.27 -4.44
N VAL A 167 -16.85 -10.76 -3.41
CA VAL A 167 -17.05 -12.11 -2.85
C VAL A 167 -18.51 -12.35 -2.47
N ARG A 168 -19.20 -11.34 -1.95
CA ARG A 168 -20.62 -11.44 -1.58
C ARG A 168 -21.58 -11.48 -2.77
N LYS A 169 -21.13 -11.05 -3.96
CA LYS A 169 -21.97 -10.92 -5.15
C LYS A 169 -21.70 -12.01 -6.19
N SER A 170 -20.58 -12.71 -6.09
CA SER A 170 -20.14 -13.67 -7.08
C SER A 170 -20.50 -15.09 -6.69
N SER A 171 -21.05 -15.85 -7.63
CA SER A 171 -21.45 -17.26 -7.42
C SER A 171 -20.29 -18.24 -7.64
N ASN A 172 -19.23 -17.83 -8.33
CA ASN A 172 -18.04 -18.63 -8.58
C ASN A 172 -16.80 -17.73 -8.87
N LEU A 173 -15.60 -18.35 -8.84
CA LEU A 173 -14.33 -17.64 -9.00
C LEU A 173 -14.19 -16.94 -10.37
N ALA A 174 -14.57 -17.57 -11.46
CA ALA A 174 -14.49 -17.00 -12.81
C ALA A 174 -15.37 -15.74 -12.96
N GLN A 175 -16.56 -15.76 -12.36
CA GLN A 175 -17.43 -14.59 -12.34
C GLN A 175 -16.84 -13.45 -11.49
N TYR A 176 -16.16 -13.79 -10.42
CA TYR A 176 -15.47 -12.84 -9.55
C TYR A 176 -14.33 -12.11 -10.30
N GLU A 177 -13.47 -12.85 -11.00
CA GLU A 177 -12.37 -12.30 -11.81
C GLU A 177 -12.88 -11.35 -12.90
N LEU A 178 -13.90 -11.76 -13.66
CA LEU A 178 -14.53 -10.89 -14.67
C LEU A 178 -15.10 -9.60 -14.08
N GLN A 179 -15.73 -9.67 -12.92
CA GLN A 179 -16.30 -8.49 -12.26
C GLN A 179 -15.19 -7.52 -11.76
N ILE A 180 -14.06 -8.04 -11.27
CA ILE A 180 -12.90 -7.20 -10.93
C ILE A 180 -12.39 -6.49 -12.19
N GLU A 181 -12.12 -7.24 -13.23
CA GLU A 181 -11.59 -6.73 -14.50
C GLU A 181 -12.50 -5.62 -15.05
N GLU A 182 -13.79 -5.90 -15.20
CA GLU A 182 -14.79 -4.93 -15.69
C GLU A 182 -14.86 -3.66 -14.83
N LEU A 183 -14.80 -3.80 -13.50
CA LEU A 183 -14.85 -2.66 -12.59
C LEU A 183 -13.58 -1.80 -12.66
N VAL A 184 -12.41 -2.43 -12.71
CA VAL A 184 -11.12 -1.76 -12.83
C VAL A 184 -11.01 -1.08 -14.19
N GLU A 185 -11.33 -1.78 -15.29
CA GLU A 185 -11.32 -1.23 -16.64
C GLU A 185 -12.23 -0.01 -16.76
N LYS A 186 -13.45 -0.08 -16.23
CA LYS A 186 -14.39 1.04 -16.24
C LYS A 186 -13.85 2.27 -15.53
N GLN A 187 -13.23 2.12 -14.37
CA GLN A 187 -12.63 3.23 -13.62
C GLN A 187 -11.42 3.81 -14.34
N LEU A 188 -10.57 2.95 -14.89
CA LEU A 188 -9.39 3.36 -15.65
C LEU A 188 -9.75 4.00 -16.98
N ALA A 189 -10.80 3.54 -17.68
CA ALA A 189 -11.29 4.15 -18.92
C ALA A 189 -11.75 5.58 -18.68
N VAL A 190 -12.50 5.84 -17.62
CA VAL A 190 -12.90 7.20 -17.24
C VAL A 190 -11.67 8.07 -16.94
N PHE A 191 -10.73 7.55 -16.16
CA PHE A 191 -9.48 8.25 -15.86
C PHE A 191 -8.69 8.56 -17.14
N HIS A 192 -8.55 7.57 -18.03
CA HIS A 192 -7.84 7.73 -19.29
C HIS A 192 -8.45 8.81 -20.17
N ALA A 193 -9.75 8.75 -20.39
CA ALA A 193 -10.47 9.74 -21.21
C ALA A 193 -10.35 11.17 -20.65
N MET A 194 -10.36 11.32 -19.32
CA MET A 194 -10.31 12.65 -18.70
C MET A 194 -8.91 13.25 -18.62
N TYR A 195 -7.88 12.41 -18.44
CA TYR A 195 -6.56 12.91 -18.03
C TYR A 195 -5.38 12.39 -18.85
N MET A 196 -5.53 11.32 -19.66
CA MET A 196 -4.41 10.67 -20.34
C MET A 196 -4.32 10.96 -21.84
N GLU A 197 -5.44 11.30 -22.51
CA GLU A 197 -5.48 11.44 -23.98
C GLU A 197 -4.47 12.47 -24.54
N GLN A 198 -4.15 13.49 -23.76
CA GLN A 198 -3.21 14.56 -24.16
C GLN A 198 -1.83 14.42 -23.49
N GLN A 199 -1.62 13.38 -22.69
CA GLN A 199 -0.39 13.21 -21.91
C GLN A 199 0.50 12.13 -22.51
N LYS A 200 1.80 12.42 -22.61
CA LYS A 200 2.80 11.40 -22.97
C LYS A 200 3.44 10.87 -21.69
N VAL A 201 2.98 9.72 -21.24
CA VAL A 201 3.57 9.01 -20.08
C VAL A 201 4.60 8.01 -20.60
N LYS A 202 5.85 8.26 -20.27
CA LYS A 202 6.99 7.40 -20.63
C LYS A 202 7.33 6.42 -19.51
N TYR A 203 7.16 6.84 -18.26
CA TYR A 203 7.50 6.05 -17.09
C TYR A 203 6.27 5.77 -16.24
N LEU A 204 6.15 4.52 -15.80
CA LEU A 204 5.19 4.10 -14.79
C LEU A 204 5.96 3.76 -13.51
N ILE A 205 5.67 4.46 -12.43
CA ILE A 205 6.22 4.23 -11.09
C ILE A 205 5.10 3.63 -10.26
N VAL A 206 5.23 2.38 -9.85
CA VAL A 206 4.20 1.70 -9.07
C VAL A 206 4.67 1.52 -7.63
N ILE A 207 3.79 1.85 -6.69
CA ILE A 207 3.95 1.67 -5.25
C ILE A 207 2.87 0.67 -4.82
N GLY A 208 3.21 -0.27 -3.96
CA GLY A 208 2.26 -1.24 -3.41
C GLY A 208 2.97 -2.41 -2.76
N ASP A 209 2.29 -3.06 -1.83
CA ASP A 209 2.89 -4.08 -0.96
C ASP A 209 3.51 -5.26 -1.74
N TYR A 210 2.83 -5.75 -2.77
CA TYR A 210 3.29 -6.91 -3.56
C TYR A 210 4.05 -6.55 -4.84
N ILE A 211 4.07 -5.29 -5.22
CA ILE A 211 4.75 -4.85 -6.44
C ILE A 211 6.26 -5.04 -6.35
N THR A 212 6.82 -4.83 -5.16
CA THR A 212 8.24 -5.02 -4.90
C THR A 212 8.66 -6.47 -5.09
N GLU A 213 7.87 -7.42 -4.60
CA GLU A 213 8.10 -8.87 -4.76
C GLU A 213 7.99 -9.29 -6.22
N ILE A 214 6.98 -8.82 -6.94
CA ILE A 214 6.80 -9.08 -8.37
C ILE A 214 7.98 -8.49 -9.18
N ALA A 215 8.34 -7.24 -8.90
CA ALA A 215 9.46 -6.58 -9.57
C ALA A 215 10.79 -7.27 -9.29
N GLY A 216 10.99 -7.81 -8.08
CA GLY A 216 12.14 -8.60 -7.69
C GLY A 216 12.34 -9.88 -8.51
N LYS A 217 11.27 -10.43 -9.12
CA LYS A 217 11.38 -11.56 -10.06
C LYS A 217 11.85 -11.13 -11.44
N VAL A 218 11.72 -9.86 -11.79
CA VAL A 218 12.19 -9.30 -13.05
C VAL A 218 13.65 -8.83 -12.93
N LYS A 219 13.98 -8.20 -11.81
CA LYS A 219 15.29 -7.57 -11.59
C LYS A 219 15.70 -7.57 -10.11
N LYS A 220 16.98 -7.84 -9.84
CA LYS A 220 17.50 -7.86 -8.47
C LYS A 220 17.65 -6.47 -7.84
N ASN A 221 17.90 -5.44 -8.65
CA ASN A 221 18.05 -4.06 -8.19
C ASN A 221 16.77 -3.27 -8.51
N LEU A 222 15.97 -2.99 -7.48
CA LEU A 222 14.67 -2.31 -7.59
C LEU A 222 14.78 -0.79 -7.85
N ASP A 223 15.97 -0.20 -7.73
CA ASP A 223 16.22 1.21 -8.06
C ASP A 223 16.38 1.44 -9.57
N GLU A 224 16.46 0.38 -10.35
CA GLU A 224 16.57 0.45 -11.79
C GLU A 224 15.22 0.31 -12.52
N THR A 225 15.08 1.02 -13.63
CA THR A 225 13.93 0.90 -14.52
C THR A 225 13.84 -0.50 -15.14
N VAL A 226 12.67 -1.09 -15.13
CA VAL A 226 12.34 -2.36 -15.76
C VAL A 226 11.59 -2.09 -17.06
N GLU A 227 11.89 -2.82 -18.12
CA GLU A 227 11.12 -2.77 -19.36
C GLU A 227 9.73 -3.34 -19.14
N SER A 228 8.68 -2.63 -19.60
CA SER A 228 7.29 -3.04 -19.42
C SER A 228 6.99 -4.44 -19.98
N SER A 229 7.64 -4.81 -21.10
CA SER A 229 7.52 -6.16 -21.69
C SER A 229 7.94 -7.26 -20.71
N LYS A 230 9.08 -7.10 -20.04
CA LYS A 230 9.56 -8.08 -19.06
C LYS A 230 8.68 -8.17 -17.81
N PHE A 231 8.16 -7.02 -17.38
CA PHE A 231 7.23 -6.99 -16.26
C PHE A 231 5.92 -7.71 -16.61
N ASN A 232 5.37 -7.44 -17.79
CA ASN A 232 4.17 -8.09 -18.29
C ASN A 232 4.33 -9.61 -18.46
N GLU A 233 5.49 -10.10 -18.95
CA GLU A 233 5.78 -11.54 -19.00
C GLU A 233 5.70 -12.21 -17.62
N VAL A 234 6.14 -11.54 -16.55
CA VAL A 234 6.04 -12.07 -15.19
C VAL A 234 4.57 -12.07 -14.73
N LEU A 235 3.81 -11.01 -14.99
CA LEU A 235 2.39 -10.95 -14.65
C LEU A 235 1.59 -12.05 -15.38
N GLU A 236 1.83 -12.27 -16.68
CA GLU A 236 1.21 -13.34 -17.45
C GLU A 236 1.52 -14.73 -16.89
N LYS A 237 2.76 -14.96 -16.48
CA LYS A 237 3.13 -16.24 -15.83
C LYS A 237 2.45 -16.43 -14.49
N LEU A 238 2.28 -15.36 -13.70
CA LEU A 238 1.59 -15.41 -12.41
C LEU A 238 0.08 -15.61 -12.60
N SER A 239 -0.54 -14.99 -13.61
CA SER A 239 -1.98 -15.12 -13.87
C SER A 239 -2.42 -16.54 -14.25
N GLN A 240 -1.48 -17.40 -14.70
CA GLN A 240 -1.74 -18.81 -15.03
C GLN A 240 -1.62 -19.75 -13.81
N LYS A 241 -1.31 -19.22 -12.64
CA LYS A 241 -1.05 -20.00 -11.43
C LYS A 241 -2.14 -19.79 -10.37
N ASN A 242 -2.32 -20.80 -9.52
CA ASN A 242 -3.22 -20.68 -8.39
C ASN A 242 -2.60 -19.82 -7.25
N VAL A 243 -3.43 -19.47 -6.27
CA VAL A 243 -3.03 -18.58 -5.16
C VAL A 243 -1.88 -19.17 -4.34
N GLU A 244 -1.85 -20.48 -4.12
CA GLU A 244 -0.79 -21.16 -3.34
C GLU A 244 0.55 -21.08 -4.06
N GLU A 245 0.57 -21.38 -5.35
CA GLU A 245 1.77 -21.26 -6.20
C GLU A 245 2.27 -19.80 -6.28
N ILE A 246 1.36 -18.83 -6.39
CA ILE A 246 1.72 -17.40 -6.40
C ILE A 246 2.35 -17.01 -5.06
N SER A 247 1.75 -17.43 -3.94
CA SER A 247 2.27 -17.15 -2.59
C SER A 247 3.68 -17.72 -2.41
N GLU A 248 3.91 -18.96 -2.83
CA GLU A 248 5.24 -19.59 -2.79
C GLU A 248 6.26 -18.85 -3.67
N ILE A 249 5.88 -18.52 -4.91
CA ILE A 249 6.76 -17.80 -5.85
C ILE A 249 7.14 -16.43 -5.29
N LEU A 250 6.21 -15.72 -4.69
CA LEU A 250 6.44 -14.38 -4.15
C LEU A 250 7.04 -14.39 -2.73
N GLY A 251 7.09 -15.54 -2.07
CA GLY A 251 7.58 -15.67 -0.69
C GLY A 251 6.63 -15.04 0.33
N LEU A 252 5.32 -15.18 0.10
CA LEU A 252 4.26 -14.60 0.93
C LEU A 252 3.66 -15.60 1.93
N SER A 253 4.27 -16.76 2.11
CA SER A 253 3.87 -17.82 3.04
C SER A 253 4.25 -17.53 4.49
#